data_7627bef235b015298a7a053490689f93
#
_entry.id   7627bef235b015298a7a053490689f93
#
_cell.length_a   1.000
_cell.length_b   1.000
_cell.length_c   1.000
_cell.angle_alpha   90.00
_cell.angle_beta   90.00
_cell.angle_gamma   90.00
#
_symmetry.space_group_name_H-M   'P 1'
#
loop_
_entity.id
_entity.type
_entity.pdbx_description
1 polymer ?
#
loop_
_entity_poly.entity_id
_entity_poly.type
_entity_poly.pdbx_seq_one_letter_code
_entity_poly.pdbx_strand_id
1 'polypeptide(L)'
;MAAFAHEYRAPPGWSVDGLALMAARSAVERAAIACARSRLDGDDWVGALDLLSADTLAPYASVELECGAADVAWADGVVVVARDDGHLGFHNWQTGAAVAAPVVAHAGSVRAVARSGHRTVASTGDDGVLRRWDLREGSQLVHEHYGHTDGCCAIAWWDATDTLASGGRDCTVRIWDGRAPRAAAMATFGSDVRALAAAGHAGIGVVVGLGDGSLELWDVRQGAVPARCQTCRFAPGAGVGALAESTWVDTPRSPASA
;
A
#
# COMPACT_ATOMS: atom_id res chain seq x y z
N MET A 1 9.20 -19.51 -27.24
CA MET A 1 8.07 -19.54 -26.30
C MET A 1 7.38 -18.20 -26.38
N ALA A 2 6.17 -18.13 -26.89
CA ALA A 2 5.39 -16.90 -26.85
C ALA A 2 4.93 -16.69 -25.41
N ALA A 3 5.39 -15.61 -24.78
CA ALA A 3 4.86 -15.21 -23.50
C ALA A 3 3.41 -14.75 -23.72
N PHE A 4 2.45 -15.52 -23.22
CA PHE A 4 1.06 -15.04 -23.16
C PHE A 4 1.03 -13.93 -22.13
N ALA A 5 0.90 -12.69 -22.59
CA ALA A 5 0.61 -11.58 -21.71
C ALA A 5 -0.86 -11.68 -21.30
N HIS A 6 -1.11 -12.02 -20.04
CA HIS A 6 -2.44 -11.92 -19.45
C HIS A 6 -2.66 -10.46 -19.04
N GLU A 7 -3.84 -9.93 -19.34
CA GLU A 7 -4.23 -8.56 -19.02
C GLU A 7 -5.55 -8.60 -18.24
N TYR A 8 -5.58 -7.95 -17.09
CA TYR A 8 -6.81 -7.65 -16.38
C TYR A 8 -7.30 -6.28 -16.81
N ARG A 9 -8.57 -6.21 -17.21
CA ARG A 9 -9.27 -4.94 -17.48
C ARG A 9 -10.46 -4.82 -16.57
N ALA A 10 -10.51 -3.75 -15.79
CA ALA A 10 -11.68 -3.40 -15.05
C ALA A 10 -12.88 -3.20 -16.00
N PRO A 11 -14.12 -3.50 -15.57
CA PRO A 11 -15.32 -3.21 -16.36
C PRO A 11 -15.39 -1.72 -16.72
N PRO A 12 -16.13 -1.36 -17.81
CA PRO A 12 -16.28 0.05 -18.21
C PRO A 12 -16.82 0.91 -17.05
N GLY A 13 -16.21 2.07 -16.83
CA GLY A 13 -16.59 3.01 -15.78
C GLY A 13 -15.96 2.75 -14.42
N TRP A 14 -15.21 1.66 -14.26
CA TRP A 14 -14.45 1.37 -13.03
C TRP A 14 -12.99 1.83 -13.15
N SER A 15 -12.46 2.43 -12.08
CA SER A 15 -11.02 2.64 -11.88
C SER A 15 -10.43 1.50 -11.06
N VAL A 16 -9.13 1.27 -11.22
CA VAL A 16 -8.33 0.41 -10.34
C VAL A 16 -7.58 1.35 -9.40
N ASP A 17 -7.87 1.25 -8.11
CA ASP A 17 -7.37 2.20 -7.11
C ASP A 17 -6.25 1.59 -6.26
N GLY A 18 -6.31 0.29 -5.98
CA GLY A 18 -5.28 -0.42 -5.23
C GLY A 18 -5.06 -1.85 -5.74
N LEU A 19 -3.81 -2.31 -5.63
CA LEU A 19 -3.39 -3.68 -5.98
C LEU A 19 -2.48 -4.23 -4.91
N ALA A 20 -2.75 -5.46 -4.49
CA ALA A 20 -1.86 -6.20 -3.59
C ALA A 20 -1.59 -7.61 -4.12
N LEU A 21 -0.32 -7.98 -4.20
CA LEU A 21 0.13 -9.31 -4.61
C LEU A 21 0.37 -10.19 -3.38
N MET A 22 -0.27 -11.35 -3.34
CA MET A 22 0.06 -12.41 -2.41
C MET A 22 0.95 -13.44 -3.12
N ALA A 23 2.21 -13.53 -2.71
CA ALA A 23 3.09 -14.59 -3.18
C ALA A 23 2.66 -15.95 -2.59
N ALA A 24 2.75 -17.01 -3.40
CA ALA A 24 2.53 -18.37 -2.91
C ALA A 24 3.54 -18.72 -1.81
N ARG A 25 3.06 -19.20 -0.68
CA ARG A 25 3.90 -19.61 0.47
C ARG A 25 4.31 -21.09 0.38
N SER A 26 3.66 -21.86 -0.48
CA SER A 26 3.93 -23.30 -0.69
C SER A 26 3.64 -23.71 -2.13
N ALA A 27 4.08 -24.89 -2.53
CA ALA A 27 3.79 -25.46 -3.84
C ALA A 27 2.30 -25.75 -4.08
N VAL A 28 1.48 -25.73 -3.05
CA VAL A 28 0.03 -26.00 -3.10
C VAL A 28 -0.79 -24.69 -3.12
N GLU A 29 -0.27 -23.61 -2.52
CA GLU A 29 -0.92 -22.30 -2.56
C GLU A 29 -0.62 -21.60 -3.89
N ARG A 30 -1.68 -21.09 -4.52
CA ARG A 30 -1.52 -20.26 -5.72
C ARG A 30 -1.30 -18.81 -5.29
N ALA A 31 -0.43 -18.11 -6.03
CA ALA A 31 -0.34 -16.66 -5.90
C ALA A 31 -1.66 -16.01 -6.31
N ALA A 32 -2.05 -14.96 -5.62
CA ALA A 32 -3.28 -14.23 -5.89
C ALA A 32 -3.05 -12.72 -5.85
N ILE A 33 -3.89 -11.99 -6.55
CA ILE A 33 -3.88 -10.52 -6.57
C ILE A 33 -5.23 -10.05 -6.04
N ALA A 34 -5.20 -9.16 -5.05
CA ALA A 34 -6.35 -8.39 -4.65
C ALA A 34 -6.35 -7.05 -5.40
N CYS A 35 -7.49 -6.66 -5.93
CA CYS A 35 -7.68 -5.44 -6.70
C CYS A 35 -8.84 -4.66 -6.11
N ALA A 36 -8.58 -3.48 -5.55
CA ALA A 36 -9.61 -2.52 -5.19
C ALA A 36 -10.02 -1.72 -6.43
N ARG A 37 -11.31 -1.58 -6.60
CA ARG A 37 -11.90 -0.79 -7.70
C ARG A 37 -12.95 0.15 -7.14
N SER A 38 -13.10 1.31 -7.76
CA SER A 38 -14.22 2.20 -7.50
C SER A 38 -14.81 2.77 -8.79
N ARG A 39 -16.04 3.22 -8.71
CA ARG A 39 -16.71 4.00 -9.75
C ARG A 39 -17.67 4.99 -9.12
N LEU A 40 -17.94 6.06 -9.83
CA LEU A 40 -19.01 6.99 -9.47
C LEU A 40 -20.33 6.46 -10.04
N ASP A 41 -21.34 6.27 -9.19
CA ASP A 41 -22.68 5.85 -9.56
C ASP A 41 -23.69 6.92 -9.08
N GLY A 42 -24.09 7.79 -9.99
CA GLY A 42 -24.80 9.03 -9.61
C GLY A 42 -23.89 9.97 -8.83
N ASP A 43 -24.25 10.25 -7.58
CA ASP A 43 -23.47 11.08 -6.67
C ASP A 43 -22.66 10.26 -5.64
N ASP A 44 -22.78 8.93 -5.67
CA ASP A 44 -22.14 8.03 -4.70
C ASP A 44 -20.96 7.27 -5.32
N TRP A 45 -19.88 7.15 -4.54
CA TRP A 45 -18.79 6.24 -4.86
C TRP A 45 -19.14 4.83 -4.39
N VAL A 46 -19.15 3.89 -5.32
CA VAL A 46 -19.27 2.46 -5.02
C VAL A 46 -17.95 1.77 -5.30
N GLY A 47 -17.61 0.80 -4.47
CA GLY A 47 -16.38 0.04 -4.56
C GLY A 47 -16.61 -1.41 -4.92
N ALA A 48 -15.55 -2.09 -5.29
CA ALA A 48 -15.49 -3.54 -5.38
C ALA A 48 -14.11 -4.07 -5.07
N LEU A 49 -14.07 -5.27 -4.53
CA LEU A 49 -12.87 -6.07 -4.33
C LEU A 49 -12.89 -7.24 -5.29
N ASP A 50 -11.94 -7.29 -6.23
CA ASP A 50 -11.72 -8.47 -7.06
C ASP A 50 -10.51 -9.25 -6.56
N LEU A 51 -10.68 -10.57 -6.51
CA LEU A 51 -9.61 -11.50 -6.21
C LEU A 51 -9.26 -12.28 -7.49
N LEU A 52 -8.02 -12.12 -7.94
CA LEU A 52 -7.55 -12.62 -9.22
C LEU A 52 -6.50 -13.72 -9.00
N SER A 53 -6.52 -14.73 -9.87
CA SER A 53 -5.39 -15.66 -9.98
C SER A 53 -4.17 -14.92 -10.55
N ALA A 54 -3.02 -15.00 -9.89
CA ALA A 54 -1.81 -14.35 -10.38
C ALA A 54 -1.27 -14.98 -11.68
N ASP A 55 -1.63 -16.26 -11.96
CA ASP A 55 -1.17 -16.97 -13.16
C ASP A 55 -1.93 -16.52 -14.42
N THR A 56 -3.24 -16.24 -14.28
CA THR A 56 -4.14 -16.00 -15.43
C THR A 56 -4.77 -14.61 -15.41
N LEU A 57 -4.65 -13.87 -14.32
CA LEU A 57 -5.36 -12.62 -14.03
C LEU A 57 -6.90 -12.77 -14.13
N ALA A 58 -7.41 -14.00 -14.12
CA ALA A 58 -8.84 -14.24 -14.12
C ALA A 58 -9.40 -14.02 -12.71
N PRO A 59 -10.50 -13.26 -12.57
CA PRO A 59 -11.17 -13.10 -11.28
C PRO A 59 -11.82 -14.43 -10.87
N TYR A 60 -11.59 -14.86 -9.62
CA TYR A 60 -12.24 -16.02 -9.03
C TYR A 60 -13.25 -15.63 -7.93
N ALA A 61 -13.18 -14.42 -7.42
CA ALA A 61 -14.17 -13.81 -6.56
C ALA A 61 -14.26 -12.32 -6.81
N SER A 62 -15.46 -11.76 -6.67
CA SER A 62 -15.74 -10.32 -6.74
C SER A 62 -16.77 -9.97 -5.68
N VAL A 63 -16.50 -8.93 -4.91
CA VAL A 63 -17.37 -8.45 -3.84
C VAL A 63 -17.66 -6.99 -4.07
N GLU A 64 -18.92 -6.63 -4.18
CA GLU A 64 -19.36 -5.24 -4.20
C GLU A 64 -19.31 -4.66 -2.79
N LEU A 65 -18.86 -3.42 -2.69
CA LEU A 65 -18.76 -2.67 -1.44
C LEU A 65 -19.74 -1.49 -1.51
N GLU A 66 -20.28 -1.12 -0.36
CA GLU A 66 -21.25 -0.02 -0.25
C GLU A 66 -20.64 1.37 -0.44
N CYS A 67 -19.32 1.48 -0.49
CA CYS A 67 -18.57 2.72 -0.67
C CYS A 67 -17.31 2.48 -1.49
N GLY A 68 -16.65 3.53 -1.95
CA GLY A 68 -15.40 3.44 -2.68
C GLY A 68 -14.29 2.70 -1.91
N ALA A 69 -13.39 2.07 -2.64
CA ALA A 69 -12.23 1.34 -2.12
C ALA A 69 -10.95 1.97 -2.65
N ALA A 70 -10.16 2.58 -1.79
CA ALA A 70 -8.97 3.33 -2.19
C ALA A 70 -7.72 2.45 -2.32
N ASP A 71 -7.60 1.41 -1.50
CA ASP A 71 -6.40 0.56 -1.47
C ASP A 71 -6.68 -0.80 -0.83
N VAL A 72 -5.76 -1.76 -1.02
CA VAL A 72 -5.85 -3.12 -0.43
C VAL A 72 -4.49 -3.61 0.04
N ALA A 73 -4.50 -4.43 1.10
CA ALA A 73 -3.31 -5.11 1.59
C ALA A 73 -3.61 -6.55 2.01
N TRP A 74 -2.56 -7.39 2.03
CA TRP A 74 -2.61 -8.78 2.50
C TRP A 74 -1.96 -8.91 3.87
N ALA A 75 -2.64 -9.55 4.80
CA ALA A 75 -2.04 -9.95 6.06
C ALA A 75 -2.67 -11.25 6.55
N ASP A 76 -1.85 -12.29 6.75
CA ASP A 76 -2.22 -13.58 7.36
C ASP A 76 -3.51 -14.24 6.80
N GLY A 77 -3.65 -14.25 5.47
CA GLY A 77 -4.83 -14.84 4.81
C GLY A 77 -6.08 -13.96 4.80
N VAL A 78 -5.97 -12.73 5.24
CA VAL A 78 -7.01 -11.71 5.18
C VAL A 78 -6.63 -10.64 4.18
N VAL A 79 -7.58 -10.24 3.34
CA VAL A 79 -7.49 -9.03 2.52
C VAL A 79 -8.11 -7.89 3.31
N VAL A 80 -7.33 -6.85 3.53
CA VAL A 80 -7.78 -5.63 4.19
C VAL A 80 -8.01 -4.56 3.13
N VAL A 81 -9.20 -3.97 3.14
CA VAL A 81 -9.62 -2.96 2.17
C VAL A 81 -9.72 -1.61 2.87
N ALA A 82 -9.03 -0.62 2.34
CA ALA A 82 -9.16 0.79 2.72
C ALA A 82 -10.41 1.38 2.06
N ARG A 83 -11.37 1.88 2.86
CA ARG A 83 -12.67 2.36 2.39
C ARG A 83 -12.78 3.88 2.50
N ASP A 84 -13.52 4.47 1.56
CA ASP A 84 -13.74 5.93 1.52
C ASP A 84 -14.62 6.45 2.66
N ASP A 85 -15.38 5.57 3.32
CA ASP A 85 -16.21 5.89 4.48
C ASP A 85 -15.44 5.90 5.82
N GLY A 86 -14.12 5.77 5.77
CA GLY A 86 -13.24 5.78 6.95
C GLY A 86 -13.06 4.44 7.63
N HIS A 87 -13.61 3.36 7.09
CA HIS A 87 -13.49 2.02 7.67
C HIS A 87 -12.41 1.18 6.99
N LEU A 88 -11.92 0.17 7.72
CA LEU A 88 -11.21 -0.97 7.14
C LEU A 88 -12.16 -2.15 7.03
N GLY A 89 -12.24 -2.73 5.83
CA GLY A 89 -12.97 -3.98 5.57
C GLY A 89 -12.02 -5.17 5.61
N PHE A 90 -12.52 -6.35 6.04
CA PHE A 90 -11.72 -7.56 6.20
C PHE A 90 -12.38 -8.71 5.45
N HIS A 91 -11.66 -9.29 4.48
CA HIS A 91 -12.19 -10.30 3.59
C HIS A 91 -11.31 -11.54 3.53
N ASN A 92 -11.94 -12.70 3.40
CA ASN A 92 -11.24 -13.95 3.15
C ASN A 92 -10.68 -13.95 1.71
N TRP A 93 -9.40 -14.22 1.57
CA TRP A 93 -8.73 -14.18 0.27
C TRP A 93 -9.19 -15.25 -0.73
N GLN A 94 -9.75 -16.37 -0.26
CA GLN A 94 -10.21 -17.47 -1.14
C GLN A 94 -11.63 -17.25 -1.65
N THR A 95 -12.48 -16.67 -0.84
CA THR A 95 -13.93 -16.58 -1.10
C THR A 95 -14.41 -15.16 -1.33
N GLY A 96 -13.63 -14.15 -0.93
CA GLY A 96 -14.06 -12.75 -0.88
C GLY A 96 -15.02 -12.44 0.28
N ALA A 97 -15.54 -13.43 0.99
CA ALA A 97 -16.49 -13.21 2.08
C ALA A 97 -15.87 -12.36 3.20
N ALA A 98 -16.68 -11.48 3.80
CA ALA A 98 -16.28 -10.73 4.98
C ALA A 98 -15.99 -11.69 6.14
N VAL A 99 -14.84 -11.52 6.81
CA VAL A 99 -14.41 -12.33 7.96
C VAL A 99 -14.66 -11.63 9.29
N ALA A 100 -14.86 -10.32 9.27
CA ALA A 100 -15.19 -9.50 10.42
C ALA A 100 -16.01 -8.29 10.00
N ALA A 101 -16.69 -7.66 10.95
CA ALA A 101 -17.32 -6.37 10.70
C ALA A 101 -16.27 -5.30 10.38
N PRO A 102 -16.58 -4.33 9.50
CA PRO A 102 -15.69 -3.21 9.24
C PRO A 102 -15.39 -2.42 10.53
N VAL A 103 -14.18 -1.92 10.66
CA VAL A 103 -13.73 -1.15 11.83
C VAL A 103 -13.55 0.31 11.41
N VAL A 104 -14.07 1.24 12.22
CA VAL A 104 -13.80 2.68 12.06
C VAL A 104 -12.31 2.92 12.26
N ALA A 105 -11.62 3.25 11.19
CA ALA A 105 -10.17 3.42 11.18
C ALA A 105 -9.75 4.88 11.19
N HIS A 106 -10.41 5.75 10.44
CA HIS A 106 -10.02 7.15 10.28
C HIS A 106 -11.23 8.09 10.28
N ALA A 107 -11.00 9.33 10.68
CA ALA A 107 -11.98 10.41 10.51
C ALA A 107 -11.85 10.96 9.07
N GLY A 108 -12.67 10.46 8.18
CA GLY A 108 -12.57 10.67 6.73
C GLY A 108 -12.06 9.44 6.01
N SER A 109 -11.84 9.53 4.70
CA SER A 109 -11.47 8.38 3.89
C SER A 109 -10.16 7.75 4.35
N VAL A 110 -10.11 6.41 4.35
CA VAL A 110 -8.85 5.67 4.45
C VAL A 110 -8.17 5.74 3.09
N ARG A 111 -6.96 6.28 3.02
CA ARG A 111 -6.25 6.53 1.76
C ARG A 111 -5.29 5.45 1.34
N ALA A 112 -4.64 4.82 2.31
CA ALA A 112 -3.73 3.73 2.03
C ALA A 112 -3.74 2.71 3.17
N VAL A 113 -3.48 1.46 2.82
CA VAL A 113 -3.27 0.36 3.74
C VAL A 113 -2.08 -0.47 3.29
N ALA A 114 -1.20 -0.82 4.19
CA ALA A 114 -0.04 -1.66 3.92
C ALA A 114 0.13 -2.72 4.98
N ARG A 115 0.67 -3.87 4.59
CA ARG A 115 1.14 -4.86 5.55
C ARG A 115 2.25 -4.24 6.41
N SER A 116 2.20 -4.44 7.72
CA SER A 116 3.21 -3.94 8.67
C SER A 116 3.66 -5.02 9.65
N GLY A 117 3.69 -6.27 9.22
CA GLY A 117 4.06 -7.45 9.97
C GLY A 117 3.32 -8.70 9.50
N HIS A 118 3.49 -9.81 10.21
CA HIS A 118 2.84 -11.07 9.83
C HIS A 118 1.31 -10.96 9.93
N ARG A 119 0.82 -10.35 11.01
CA ARG A 119 -0.61 -10.19 11.34
C ARG A 119 -0.99 -8.74 11.63
N THR A 120 -0.18 -7.81 11.20
CA THR A 120 -0.42 -6.40 11.41
C THR A 120 -0.50 -5.67 10.07
N VAL A 121 -1.37 -4.68 10.02
CA VAL A 121 -1.47 -3.73 8.92
C VAL A 121 -1.32 -2.31 9.44
N ALA A 122 -0.86 -1.42 8.60
CA ALA A 122 -0.87 0.01 8.84
C ALA A 122 -1.86 0.67 7.90
N SER A 123 -2.58 1.67 8.37
CA SER A 123 -3.50 2.47 7.58
C SER A 123 -3.23 3.96 7.76
N THR A 124 -3.55 4.75 6.73
CA THR A 124 -3.53 6.21 6.77
C THR A 124 -4.79 6.77 6.14
N GLY A 125 -5.16 7.98 6.52
CA GLY A 125 -6.36 8.62 6.03
C GLY A 125 -6.28 10.14 5.94
N ASP A 126 -7.42 10.75 5.64
CA ASP A 126 -7.56 12.20 5.52
C ASP A 126 -7.33 12.94 6.84
N ASP A 127 -7.38 12.25 7.98
CA ASP A 127 -7.06 12.79 9.31
C ASP A 127 -5.55 12.97 9.57
N GLY A 128 -4.69 12.57 8.63
CA GLY A 128 -3.24 12.70 8.73
C GLY A 128 -2.59 11.78 9.77
N VAL A 129 -3.32 10.81 10.31
CA VAL A 129 -2.83 9.87 11.31
C VAL A 129 -2.44 8.55 10.63
N LEU A 130 -1.30 7.99 11.03
CA LEU A 130 -0.95 6.61 10.68
C LEU A 130 -1.33 5.71 11.85
N ARG A 131 -2.13 4.69 11.58
CA ARG A 131 -2.59 3.71 12.56
C ARG A 131 -2.08 2.33 12.24
N ARG A 132 -1.77 1.55 13.28
CA ARG A 132 -1.31 0.17 13.16
C ARG A 132 -2.29 -0.75 13.88
N TRP A 133 -2.69 -1.85 13.22
CA TRP A 133 -3.75 -2.76 13.65
C TRP A 133 -3.21 -4.17 13.77
N ASP A 134 -3.57 -4.88 14.84
CA ASP A 134 -3.36 -6.32 14.99
C ASP A 134 -4.65 -7.06 14.57
N LEU A 135 -4.51 -8.01 13.66
CA LEU A 135 -5.65 -8.74 13.08
C LEU A 135 -6.02 -10.01 13.86
N ARG A 136 -5.36 -10.31 14.98
CA ARG A 136 -5.53 -11.58 15.69
C ARG A 136 -6.90 -11.77 16.32
N GLU A 137 -7.43 -10.74 16.94
CA GLU A 137 -8.70 -10.80 17.68
C GLU A 137 -9.57 -9.58 17.36
N GLY A 138 -10.17 -9.57 16.15
CA GLY A 138 -11.13 -8.54 15.79
C GLY A 138 -10.52 -7.18 15.45
N SER A 139 -9.30 -7.18 14.93
CA SER A 139 -8.63 -5.97 14.41
C SER A 139 -8.49 -4.85 15.45
N GLN A 140 -7.60 -5.07 16.38
CA GLN A 140 -7.32 -4.11 17.47
C GLN A 140 -6.32 -3.04 17.04
N LEU A 141 -6.61 -1.79 17.38
CA LEU A 141 -5.67 -0.68 17.24
C LEU A 141 -4.50 -0.89 18.22
N VAL A 142 -3.27 -0.96 17.70
CA VAL A 142 -2.06 -1.18 18.49
C VAL A 142 -1.32 0.14 18.71
N HIS A 143 -1.15 0.94 17.67
CA HIS A 143 -0.41 2.20 17.71
C HIS A 143 -1.06 3.26 16.83
N GLU A 144 -0.93 4.52 17.28
CA GLU A 144 -1.23 5.72 16.51
C GLU A 144 0.02 6.60 16.42
N HIS A 145 0.30 7.07 15.22
CA HIS A 145 1.44 7.94 14.94
C HIS A 145 0.90 9.27 14.40
N TYR A 146 1.12 10.32 15.17
CA TYR A 146 0.69 11.68 14.86
C TYR A 146 1.86 12.49 14.32
N GLY A 147 1.60 13.26 13.26
CA GLY A 147 2.65 14.11 12.75
C GLY A 147 2.31 14.81 11.45
N HIS A 148 1.65 14.19 10.48
CA HIS A 148 1.21 14.88 9.29
C HIS A 148 0.21 15.97 9.64
N THR A 149 0.32 17.12 8.94
CA THR A 149 -0.55 18.29 9.15
C THR A 149 -1.69 18.36 8.14
N ASP A 150 -1.71 17.41 7.19
CA ASP A 150 -2.76 17.20 6.19
C ASP A 150 -2.89 15.71 5.91
N GLY A 151 -3.86 15.32 5.07
CA GLY A 151 -4.15 13.92 4.75
C GLY A 151 -2.92 13.13 4.32
N CYS A 152 -2.79 11.95 4.88
CA CYS A 152 -1.72 11.01 4.58
C CYS A 152 -2.18 10.04 3.50
N CYS A 153 -1.46 9.97 2.37
CA CYS A 153 -1.91 9.31 1.15
C CYS A 153 -1.18 8.01 0.82
N ALA A 154 -0.02 7.77 1.41
CA ALA A 154 0.80 6.61 1.06
C ALA A 154 1.54 6.02 2.26
N ILE A 155 1.75 4.71 2.22
CA ILE A 155 2.52 3.96 3.22
C ILE A 155 3.50 3.03 2.51
N ALA A 156 4.69 2.89 3.06
CA ALA A 156 5.61 1.80 2.75
C ALA A 156 6.15 1.19 4.06
N TRP A 157 6.46 -0.10 4.03
CA TRP A 157 6.93 -0.82 5.20
C TRP A 157 8.15 -1.69 4.90
N TRP A 158 9.10 -1.73 5.83
CA TRP A 158 10.27 -2.60 5.77
C TRP A 158 10.20 -3.68 6.85
N ASP A 159 10.00 -4.92 6.41
CA ASP A 159 9.85 -6.11 7.28
C ASP A 159 11.06 -6.31 8.20
N ALA A 160 12.25 -6.17 7.65
CA ALA A 160 13.50 -6.45 8.36
C ALA A 160 13.77 -5.53 9.57
N THR A 161 13.25 -4.31 9.56
CA THR A 161 13.53 -3.29 10.57
C THR A 161 12.31 -2.85 11.38
N ASP A 162 11.11 -3.36 11.05
CA ASP A 162 9.83 -2.89 11.60
C ASP A 162 9.66 -1.37 11.48
N THR A 163 10.07 -0.83 10.33
CA THR A 163 10.04 0.60 10.03
C THR A 163 8.93 0.89 9.03
N LEU A 164 8.21 1.97 9.22
CA LEU A 164 7.18 2.47 8.32
C LEU A 164 7.61 3.81 7.74
N ALA A 165 7.22 4.07 6.49
CA ALA A 165 7.22 5.40 5.91
C ALA A 165 5.79 5.79 5.58
N SER A 166 5.44 7.04 5.82
CA SER A 166 4.18 7.63 5.38
C SER A 166 4.42 8.91 4.60
N GLY A 167 3.59 9.15 3.59
CA GLY A 167 3.65 10.34 2.74
C GLY A 167 2.32 11.04 2.67
N GLY A 168 2.31 12.36 2.74
CA GLY A 168 1.09 13.15 2.85
C GLY A 168 0.99 14.34 1.91
N ARG A 169 -0.20 14.94 1.91
CA ARG A 169 -0.49 16.20 1.21
C ARG A 169 0.26 17.40 1.81
N ASP A 170 0.75 17.26 3.03
CA ASP A 170 1.64 18.24 3.68
C ASP A 170 3.03 18.29 3.06
N CYS A 171 3.23 17.62 1.92
CA CYS A 171 4.49 17.54 1.19
C CYS A 171 5.62 16.91 2.02
N THR A 172 5.31 16.06 3.01
CA THR A 172 6.33 15.41 3.83
C THR A 172 6.29 13.89 3.69
N VAL A 173 7.46 13.27 3.80
CA VAL A 173 7.62 11.83 4.11
C VAL A 173 8.13 11.73 5.53
N ARG A 174 7.50 10.87 6.32
CA ARG A 174 7.88 10.60 7.70
C ARG A 174 8.27 9.14 7.85
N ILE A 175 9.35 8.90 8.57
CA ILE A 175 9.84 7.56 8.88
C ILE A 175 9.51 7.28 10.36
N TRP A 176 8.89 6.13 10.61
CA TRP A 176 8.43 5.72 11.92
C TRP A 176 9.12 4.44 12.34
N ASP A 177 9.64 4.42 13.54
CA ASP A 177 9.95 3.16 14.23
C ASP A 177 8.62 2.59 14.75
N GLY A 178 8.31 1.34 14.41
CA GLY A 178 7.05 0.69 14.84
C GLY A 178 6.83 0.63 16.35
N ARG A 179 7.85 0.99 17.14
CA ARG A 179 7.84 1.00 18.60
C ARG A 179 7.72 2.40 19.22
N ALA A 180 7.89 3.45 18.42
CA ALA A 180 7.92 4.83 18.89
C ALA A 180 6.74 5.65 18.34
N PRO A 181 6.07 6.46 19.18
CA PRO A 181 4.90 7.24 18.74
C PRO A 181 5.25 8.45 17.85
N ARG A 182 6.53 8.84 17.78
CA ARG A 182 6.99 10.00 17.00
C ARG A 182 7.84 9.56 15.83
N ALA A 183 7.78 10.32 14.74
CA ALA A 183 8.63 10.09 13.58
C ALA A 183 10.12 10.14 13.96
N ALA A 184 10.87 9.13 13.52
CA ALA A 184 12.32 9.07 13.69
C ALA A 184 13.04 10.03 12.73
N ALA A 185 12.46 10.26 11.54
CA ALA A 185 13.00 11.14 10.51
C ALA A 185 11.88 11.77 9.68
N MET A 186 12.17 12.90 9.04
CA MET A 186 11.25 13.61 8.14
C MET A 186 12.01 14.23 6.98
N ALA A 187 11.44 14.14 5.79
CA ALA A 187 11.88 14.87 4.60
C ALA A 187 10.72 15.70 4.04
N THR A 188 11.04 16.88 3.49
CA THR A 188 10.07 17.78 2.86
C THR A 188 10.32 17.85 1.35
N PHE A 189 9.24 17.86 0.59
CA PHE A 189 9.24 17.86 -0.88
C PHE A 189 8.58 19.11 -1.44
N GLY A 190 8.75 19.34 -2.72
CA GLY A 190 8.18 20.50 -3.43
C GLY A 190 6.70 20.31 -3.81
N SER A 191 6.15 19.11 -3.67
CA SER A 191 4.78 18.75 -4.00
C SER A 191 4.27 17.67 -3.04
N ASP A 192 2.95 17.44 -3.04
CA ASP A 192 2.29 16.41 -2.28
C ASP A 192 2.84 15.01 -2.60
N VAL A 193 2.98 14.19 -1.57
CA VAL A 193 3.44 12.79 -1.71
C VAL A 193 2.21 11.91 -1.96
N ARG A 194 2.19 11.25 -3.11
CA ARG A 194 1.06 10.42 -3.54
C ARG A 194 1.30 8.93 -3.47
N ALA A 195 2.57 8.52 -3.59
CA ALA A 195 2.92 7.11 -3.58
C ALA A 195 4.26 6.88 -2.90
N LEU A 196 4.37 5.79 -2.20
CA LEU A 196 5.62 5.32 -1.58
C LEU A 196 5.84 3.85 -1.89
N ALA A 197 7.08 3.47 -2.09
CA ALA A 197 7.48 2.07 -2.13
C ALA A 197 8.79 1.87 -1.39
N ALA A 198 8.86 0.80 -0.62
CA ALA A 198 10.09 0.39 0.04
C ALA A 198 11.11 -0.08 -1.01
N ALA A 199 12.36 0.38 -0.92
CA ALA A 199 13.43 0.00 -1.82
C ALA A 199 14.59 -0.63 -1.04
N GLY A 200 15.07 -1.79 -1.52
CA GLY A 200 16.21 -2.50 -0.94
C GLY A 200 15.86 -3.38 0.27
N HIS A 201 16.67 -4.44 0.43
CA HIS A 201 16.39 -5.58 1.35
C HIS A 201 16.52 -5.28 2.84
N ALA A 202 17.12 -4.16 3.23
CA ALA A 202 17.45 -3.86 4.62
C ALA A 202 16.89 -2.51 5.13
N GLY A 203 15.77 -2.06 4.60
CA GLY A 203 15.21 -0.76 4.99
C GLY A 203 16.11 0.41 4.60
N ILE A 204 16.67 0.35 3.39
CA ILE A 204 17.76 1.23 2.95
C ILE A 204 17.24 2.43 2.18
N GLY A 205 16.15 2.27 1.43
CA GLY A 205 15.64 3.30 0.56
C GLY A 205 14.13 3.37 0.50
N VAL A 206 13.62 4.53 0.14
CA VAL A 206 12.22 4.75 -0.21
C VAL A 206 12.15 5.43 -1.57
N VAL A 207 11.29 4.91 -2.44
CA VAL A 207 10.89 5.59 -3.67
C VAL A 207 9.67 6.43 -3.36
N VAL A 208 9.73 7.70 -3.70
CA VAL A 208 8.69 8.69 -3.43
C VAL A 208 8.12 9.18 -4.76
N GLY A 209 6.82 8.99 -4.96
CA GLY A 209 6.05 9.52 -6.08
C GLY A 209 5.33 10.80 -5.69
N LEU A 210 5.58 11.86 -6.43
CA LEU A 210 5.07 13.20 -6.15
C LEU A 210 3.93 13.60 -7.09
N GLY A 211 3.08 14.50 -6.64
CA GLY A 211 1.95 15.02 -7.41
C GLY A 211 2.35 15.82 -8.64
N ASP A 212 3.59 16.35 -8.70
CA ASP A 212 4.15 17.03 -9.87
C ASP A 212 4.70 16.09 -10.95
N GLY A 213 4.56 14.76 -10.76
CA GLY A 213 5.05 13.73 -11.67
C GLY A 213 6.53 13.37 -11.47
N SER A 214 7.19 13.85 -10.44
CA SER A 214 8.55 13.43 -10.13
C SER A 214 8.57 12.17 -9.28
N LEU A 215 9.62 11.35 -9.51
CA LEU A 215 10.00 10.21 -8.67
C LEU A 215 11.36 10.50 -8.05
N GLU A 216 11.44 10.30 -6.75
CA GLU A 216 12.69 10.47 -6.01
C GLU A 216 13.04 9.20 -5.23
N LEU A 217 14.31 8.79 -5.28
CA LEU A 217 14.86 7.73 -4.44
C LEU A 217 15.64 8.36 -3.29
N TRP A 218 15.31 7.97 -2.07
CA TRP A 218 15.93 8.48 -0.85
C TRP A 218 16.52 7.36 -0.02
N ASP A 219 17.71 7.59 0.55
CA ASP A 219 18.35 6.70 1.54
C ASP A 219 17.89 7.10 2.94
N VAL A 220 17.30 6.17 3.67
CA VAL A 220 16.74 6.39 5.02
C VAL A 220 17.68 5.93 6.15
N ARG A 221 18.88 5.41 5.83
CA ARG A 221 19.84 4.90 6.83
C ARG A 221 20.56 5.98 7.61
N GLN A 222 20.69 7.17 7.06
CA GLN A 222 21.57 8.19 7.59
C GLN A 222 20.82 9.25 8.40
N GLY A 223 20.57 8.95 9.68
CA GLY A 223 20.19 9.96 10.67
C GLY A 223 18.77 10.55 10.50
N ALA A 224 18.51 11.65 11.19
CA ALA A 224 17.21 12.31 11.27
C ALA A 224 16.71 12.93 9.94
N VAL A 225 17.55 13.01 8.92
CA VAL A 225 17.18 13.56 7.60
C VAL A 225 17.58 12.54 6.53
N PRO A 226 16.60 11.94 5.83
CA PRO A 226 16.87 11.09 4.68
C PRO A 226 17.63 11.83 3.60
N ALA A 227 18.55 11.15 2.92
CA ALA A 227 19.37 11.75 1.85
C ALA A 227 18.80 11.36 0.48
N ARG A 228 18.56 12.35 -0.38
CA ARG A 228 18.10 12.12 -1.74
C ARG A 228 19.23 11.50 -2.58
N CYS A 229 18.97 10.33 -3.17
CA CYS A 229 19.94 9.63 -4.01
C CYS A 229 19.74 9.94 -5.50
N GLN A 230 18.51 9.98 -5.99
CA GLN A 230 18.21 10.13 -7.40
C GLN A 230 16.83 10.76 -7.62
N THR A 231 16.66 11.49 -8.72
CA THR A 231 15.39 12.06 -9.15
C THR A 231 15.15 11.72 -10.61
N CYS A 232 13.95 11.24 -10.94
CA CYS A 232 13.44 11.11 -12.31
C CYS A 232 12.16 11.94 -12.43
N ARG A 233 11.89 12.50 -13.61
CA ARG A 233 10.63 13.21 -13.89
C ARG A 233 9.95 12.60 -15.10
N PHE A 234 8.66 12.37 -14.97
CA PHE A 234 7.79 12.02 -16.08
C PHE A 234 7.24 13.28 -16.76
N ALA A 235 6.48 13.09 -17.83
CA ALA A 235 5.91 14.20 -18.58
C ALA A 235 5.06 15.12 -17.68
N PRO A 236 5.05 16.44 -17.90
CA PRO A 236 4.25 17.38 -17.14
C PRO A 236 2.78 16.98 -17.11
N GLY A 237 2.17 16.94 -15.93
CA GLY A 237 0.75 16.57 -15.74
C GLY A 237 0.48 15.08 -15.46
N ALA A 238 1.48 14.22 -15.56
CA ALA A 238 1.37 12.82 -15.12
C ALA A 238 1.78 12.71 -13.64
N GLY A 239 0.84 12.84 -12.72
CA GLY A 239 1.10 12.55 -11.31
C GLY A 239 1.40 11.05 -11.11
N VAL A 240 2.30 10.73 -10.18
CA VAL A 240 2.57 9.33 -9.80
C VAL A 240 1.50 8.92 -8.80
N GLY A 241 0.53 8.12 -9.25
CA GLY A 241 -0.63 7.71 -8.45
C GLY A 241 -0.40 6.48 -7.58
N ALA A 242 0.50 5.56 -8.00
CA ALA A 242 0.80 4.34 -7.26
C ALA A 242 2.21 3.84 -7.55
N LEU A 243 2.82 3.20 -6.57
CA LEU A 243 4.08 2.47 -6.69
C LEU A 243 3.88 1.07 -6.10
N ALA A 244 4.31 0.05 -6.82
CA ALA A 244 4.27 -1.32 -6.32
C ALA A 244 5.58 -1.67 -5.61
N GLU A 245 5.48 -2.31 -4.45
CA GLU A 245 6.64 -2.90 -3.79
C GLU A 245 7.08 -4.14 -4.57
N SER A 246 8.33 -4.15 -5.04
CA SER A 246 8.95 -5.34 -5.59
C SER A 246 9.86 -5.96 -4.54
N THR A 247 9.57 -7.19 -4.13
CA THR A 247 10.56 -8.00 -3.42
C THR A 247 11.63 -8.41 -4.42
N TRP A 248 12.76 -7.70 -4.42
CA TRP A 248 13.94 -8.13 -5.14
C TRP A 248 14.45 -9.42 -4.49
N VAL A 249 14.28 -10.53 -5.19
CA VAL A 249 15.01 -11.74 -4.86
C VAL A 249 16.42 -11.54 -5.40
N ASP A 250 17.39 -11.36 -4.50
CA ASP A 250 18.80 -11.37 -4.87
C ASP A 250 19.11 -12.72 -5.53
N THR A 251 19.24 -12.72 -6.84
CA THR A 251 19.92 -13.83 -7.51
C THR A 251 21.38 -13.78 -7.06
N PRO A 252 21.91 -14.83 -6.43
CA PRO A 252 23.31 -14.85 -6.02
C PRO A 252 24.17 -14.61 -7.26
N ARG A 253 25.01 -13.57 -7.23
CA ARG A 253 26.04 -13.36 -8.26
C ARG A 253 26.89 -14.62 -8.30
N SER A 254 26.92 -15.30 -9.43
CA SER A 254 27.90 -16.33 -9.68
C SER A 254 29.30 -15.76 -9.38
N PRO A 255 30.15 -16.48 -8.63
CA PRO A 255 31.52 -16.04 -8.44
C PRO A 255 32.18 -15.97 -9.82
N ALA A 256 32.73 -14.79 -10.13
CA ALA A 256 33.56 -14.62 -11.31
C ALA A 256 34.70 -15.64 -11.23
N SER A 257 34.77 -16.53 -12.19
CA SER A 257 35.90 -17.42 -12.39
C SER A 257 37.16 -16.59 -12.61
N ALA A 258 38.14 -16.81 -11.70
CA ALA A 258 39.49 -16.31 -11.85
C ALA A 258 40.21 -17.14 -12.94
#